data_705a4bb1a33a8bd68fefc068ccf71ae3
#
_entry.id   705a4bb1a33a8bd68fefc068ccf71ae3
#
_cell.length_a   1.000
_cell.length_b   1.000
_cell.length_c   1.000
_cell.angle_alpha   90.00
_cell.angle_beta   90.00
_cell.angle_gamma   90.00
#
_symmetry.space_group_name_H-M   'P 1'
#
loop_
_entity.id
_entity.type
_entity.pdbx_description
1 polymer ?
#
loop_
_entity_poly.entity_id
_entity_poly.type
_entity_poly.pdbx_seq_one_letter_code
_entity_poly.pdbx_strand_id
1 'polypeptide(L)'
;MRRRFCLAMIGCSLAAVGALPALAALGEDVSSVSTDRVQMHAQLKGTTSAAGFSVQEIENPRGTVVREYVNPSGTVFAVSWAGPSKPDLRQLFGSYFQQYVNAANSVRRGAASRRHFEVTQPDLIVESNGRMRAFRGRAYVPSLMPPGVTPGDIS
;
A
#
# COMPACT_ATOMS: atom_id res chain seq x y z
N MET A 1 29.31 53.72 38.80
CA MET A 1 28.35 53.38 37.73
C MET A 1 28.70 52.05 37.15
N ARG A 2 27.99 50.97 37.51
CA ARG A 2 28.20 49.61 37.02
C ARG A 2 26.99 49.25 36.17
N ARG A 3 27.17 49.19 34.82
CA ARG A 3 26.16 48.71 33.89
C ARG A 3 26.20 47.19 33.85
N ARG A 4 25.11 46.56 34.28
CA ARG A 4 24.88 45.10 34.16
C ARG A 4 24.28 44.82 32.78
N PHE A 5 25.02 44.12 31.95
CA PHE A 5 24.49 43.55 30.69
C PHE A 5 23.74 42.26 31.04
N CYS A 6 22.43 42.24 30.82
CA CYS A 6 21.64 40.99 30.79
C CYS A 6 21.77 40.37 29.42
N LEU A 7 22.39 39.21 29.34
CA LEU A 7 22.41 38.38 28.14
C LEU A 7 21.14 37.53 28.15
N ALA A 8 20.21 37.83 27.25
CA ALA A 8 19.03 37.02 27.02
C ALA A 8 19.41 35.84 26.12
N MET A 9 19.44 34.62 26.70
CA MET A 9 19.56 33.40 25.93
C MET A 9 18.20 33.08 25.29
N ILE A 10 18.10 33.23 23.98
CA ILE A 10 16.97 32.75 23.17
C ILE A 10 17.22 31.26 22.95
N GLY A 11 16.52 30.43 23.71
CA GLY A 11 16.48 28.99 23.50
C GLY A 11 15.68 28.63 22.25
N CYS A 12 16.37 28.26 21.17
CA CYS A 12 15.76 27.74 19.95
C CYS A 12 15.33 26.30 20.22
N SER A 13 14.06 26.08 20.57
CA SER A 13 13.47 24.74 20.68
C SER A 13 13.31 24.15 19.29
N LEU A 14 14.23 23.29 18.90
CA LEU A 14 14.11 22.48 17.68
C LEU A 14 13.02 21.43 17.93
N ALA A 15 11.79 21.69 17.47
CA ALA A 15 10.75 20.68 17.43
C ALA A 15 11.18 19.59 16.42
N ALA A 16 11.62 18.46 16.94
CA ALA A 16 11.81 17.26 16.14
C ALA A 16 10.43 16.79 15.65
N VAL A 17 10.07 17.17 14.43
CA VAL A 17 8.96 16.58 13.71
C VAL A 17 9.38 15.12 13.46
N GLY A 18 8.88 14.21 14.28
CA GLY A 18 9.05 12.78 14.06
C GLY A 18 8.40 12.45 12.71
N ALA A 19 9.22 12.15 11.71
CA ALA A 19 8.75 11.57 10.47
C ALA A 19 8.08 10.25 10.83
N LEU A 20 6.75 10.19 10.72
CA LEU A 20 6.03 8.92 10.76
C LEU A 20 6.60 8.07 9.62
N PRO A 21 6.89 6.79 9.84
CA PRO A 21 7.33 5.93 8.75
C PRO A 21 6.24 5.98 7.68
N ALA A 22 6.59 6.44 6.48
CA ALA A 22 5.73 6.34 5.32
C ALA A 22 5.55 4.83 5.07
N LEU A 23 4.38 4.33 5.40
CA LEU A 23 3.98 2.96 5.05
C LEU A 23 3.78 2.95 3.54
N ALA A 24 4.48 2.07 2.86
CA ALA A 24 4.24 1.82 1.46
C ALA A 24 2.84 1.30 1.29
N ALA A 25 2.08 1.95 0.44
CA ALA A 25 0.68 1.65 0.40
C ALA A 25 0.03 2.17 -0.87
N LEU A 26 -1.07 1.56 -1.19
CA LEU A 26 -2.01 2.02 -2.19
C LEU A 26 -2.29 3.52 -2.02
N GLY A 27 -2.07 4.30 -3.09
CA GLY A 27 -2.19 5.77 -3.07
C GLY A 27 -0.94 6.55 -2.69
N GLU A 28 0.12 5.88 -2.23
CA GLU A 28 1.38 6.50 -1.83
C GLU A 28 2.39 6.59 -2.98
N ASP A 29 3.47 7.32 -2.75
CA ASP A 29 4.56 7.47 -3.70
C ASP A 29 5.35 6.16 -3.88
N VAL A 30 5.93 5.95 -5.06
CA VAL A 30 6.73 4.76 -5.41
C VAL A 30 7.91 4.50 -4.46
N SER A 31 8.44 5.52 -3.79
CA SER A 31 9.48 5.33 -2.76
C SER A 31 8.99 4.47 -1.60
N SER A 32 7.69 4.40 -1.40
CA SER A 32 7.02 3.57 -0.41
C SER A 32 7.26 2.07 -0.63
N VAL A 33 7.43 1.61 -1.87
CA VAL A 33 7.73 0.21 -2.22
C VAL A 33 9.02 -0.28 -1.52
N SER A 34 10.01 0.59 -1.36
CA SER A 34 11.23 0.25 -0.64
C SER A 34 10.98 -0.02 0.84
N THR A 35 10.03 0.67 1.43
CA THR A 35 9.60 0.48 2.82
C THR A 35 8.86 -0.82 3.00
N ASP A 36 7.95 -1.18 2.06
CA ASP A 36 7.24 -2.45 2.06
C ASP A 36 8.20 -3.63 1.95
N ARG A 37 9.18 -3.52 1.07
CA ARG A 37 10.21 -4.53 0.94
C ARG A 37 10.93 -4.79 2.26
N VAL A 38 11.32 -3.73 2.98
CA VAL A 38 12.02 -3.86 4.27
C VAL A 38 11.10 -4.46 5.34
N GLN A 39 9.88 -3.97 5.47
CA GLN A 39 8.94 -4.43 6.50
C GLN A 39 8.47 -5.87 6.27
N MET A 40 8.25 -6.27 5.03
CA MET A 40 7.89 -7.64 4.68
C MET A 40 9.09 -8.59 4.64
N HIS A 41 10.31 -8.10 4.93
CA HIS A 41 11.56 -8.84 4.70
C HIS A 41 11.63 -9.43 3.29
N ALA A 42 11.06 -8.71 2.31
CA ALA A 42 10.87 -9.17 0.95
C ALA A 42 12.07 -8.81 0.07
N GLN A 43 12.27 -9.58 -0.99
CA GLN A 43 13.26 -9.33 -2.02
C GLN A 43 12.60 -8.71 -3.24
N LEU A 44 13.21 -7.67 -3.80
CA LEU A 44 12.82 -7.15 -5.10
C LEU A 44 13.19 -8.19 -6.16
N LYS A 45 12.20 -8.68 -6.89
CA LYS A 45 12.40 -9.64 -7.99
C LYS A 45 12.63 -8.94 -9.31
N GLY A 46 11.99 -7.81 -9.52
CA GLY A 46 12.11 -7.05 -10.75
C GLY A 46 11.23 -5.83 -10.80
N THR A 47 11.52 -4.99 -11.78
CA THR A 47 10.67 -3.89 -12.19
C THR A 47 10.38 -4.05 -13.68
N THR A 48 9.11 -4.07 -14.04
CA THR A 48 8.67 -4.18 -15.43
C THR A 48 7.91 -2.92 -15.82
N SER A 49 8.24 -2.37 -16.99
CA SER A 49 7.50 -1.24 -17.56
C SER A 49 6.49 -1.74 -18.55
N ALA A 50 5.26 -1.28 -18.46
CA ALA A 50 4.18 -1.50 -19.38
C ALA A 50 3.71 -0.18 -19.99
N ALA A 51 2.82 -0.23 -20.97
CA ALA A 51 2.23 0.99 -21.55
C ALA A 51 1.39 1.71 -20.49
N GLY A 52 1.89 2.85 -20.01
CA GLY A 52 1.19 3.71 -19.06
C GLY A 52 1.39 3.39 -17.58
N PHE A 53 2.17 2.39 -17.20
CA PHE A 53 2.50 2.11 -15.79
C PHE A 53 3.77 1.26 -15.65
N SER A 54 4.29 1.18 -14.45
CA SER A 54 5.35 0.22 -14.09
C SER A 54 4.88 -0.72 -12.98
N VAL A 55 5.44 -1.92 -12.94
CA VAL A 55 5.14 -2.94 -11.94
C VAL A 55 6.41 -3.26 -11.17
N GLN A 56 6.36 -3.15 -9.87
CA GLN A 56 7.42 -3.61 -8.97
C GLN A 56 6.99 -4.91 -8.31
N GLU A 57 7.78 -5.96 -8.49
CA GLU A 57 7.51 -7.27 -7.93
C GLU A 57 8.43 -7.55 -6.75
N ILE A 58 7.85 -7.85 -5.60
CA ILE A 58 8.55 -8.24 -4.38
C ILE A 58 8.05 -9.61 -3.91
N GLU A 59 8.92 -10.42 -3.35
CA GLU A 59 8.59 -11.73 -2.80
C GLU A 59 9.02 -11.80 -1.34
N ASN A 60 8.08 -12.17 -0.47
CA ASN A 60 8.37 -12.35 0.93
C ASN A 60 8.99 -13.75 1.22
N PRO A 61 9.60 -13.98 2.39
CA PRO A 61 10.24 -15.25 2.74
C PRO A 61 9.31 -16.47 2.73
N ARG A 62 7.99 -16.26 2.73
CA ARG A 62 6.99 -17.33 2.66
C ARG A 62 6.58 -17.67 1.23
N GLY A 63 7.21 -17.07 0.23
CA GLY A 63 6.93 -17.29 -1.19
C GLY A 63 5.65 -16.59 -1.68
N THR A 64 5.16 -15.59 -0.98
CA THR A 64 4.08 -14.74 -1.49
C THR A 64 4.67 -13.60 -2.29
N VAL A 65 4.25 -13.51 -3.52
CA VAL A 65 4.62 -12.44 -4.45
C VAL A 65 3.59 -11.33 -4.32
N VAL A 66 4.07 -10.10 -4.18
CA VAL A 66 3.27 -8.87 -4.22
C VAL A 66 3.75 -8.05 -5.41
N ARG A 67 2.82 -7.54 -6.19
CA ARG A 67 3.07 -6.60 -7.29
C ARG A 67 2.42 -5.27 -6.98
N GLU A 68 3.18 -4.21 -7.11
CA GLU A 68 2.73 -2.85 -6.95
C GLU A 68 2.78 -2.14 -8.30
N TYR A 69 1.67 -1.56 -8.67
CA TYR A 69 1.45 -0.93 -9.97
C TYR A 69 1.52 0.58 -9.80
N VAL A 70 2.49 1.19 -10.44
CA VAL A 70 2.82 2.60 -10.29
C VAL A 70 2.47 3.35 -11.58
N ASN A 71 1.68 4.40 -11.45
CA ASN A 71 1.32 5.25 -12.58
C ASN A 71 2.46 6.20 -12.99
N PRO A 72 2.36 6.93 -14.11
CA PRO A 72 3.42 7.84 -14.55
C PRO A 72 3.70 9.01 -13.61
N SER A 73 2.80 9.35 -12.70
CA SER A 73 3.04 10.36 -11.66
C SER A 73 3.80 9.82 -10.45
N GLY A 74 4.18 8.54 -10.45
CA GLY A 74 4.91 7.93 -9.36
C GLY A 74 4.04 7.41 -8.21
N THR A 75 2.72 7.33 -8.39
CA THR A 75 1.79 6.88 -7.35
C THR A 75 1.39 5.43 -7.54
N VAL A 76 1.37 4.66 -6.47
CA VAL A 76 0.88 3.26 -6.47
C VAL A 76 -0.65 3.28 -6.60
N PHE A 77 -1.17 2.92 -7.76
CA PHE A 77 -2.61 2.89 -8.02
C PHE A 77 -3.27 1.53 -7.79
N ALA A 78 -2.47 0.45 -7.79
CA ALA A 78 -2.97 -0.90 -7.58
C ALA A 78 -1.89 -1.79 -6.95
N VAL A 79 -2.37 -2.81 -6.25
CA VAL A 79 -1.53 -3.89 -5.71
C VAL A 79 -2.18 -5.23 -6.01
N SER A 80 -1.38 -6.25 -6.31
CA SER A 80 -1.86 -7.64 -6.37
C SER A 80 -0.95 -8.56 -5.54
N TRP A 81 -1.50 -9.70 -5.14
CA TRP A 81 -0.73 -10.70 -4.41
C TRP A 81 -1.13 -12.10 -4.81
N ALA A 82 -0.15 -13.00 -4.81
CA ALA A 82 -0.36 -14.42 -5.04
C ALA A 82 0.65 -15.24 -4.22
N GLY A 83 0.18 -16.27 -3.51
CA GLY A 83 1.09 -17.11 -2.76
C GLY A 83 0.45 -17.97 -1.68
N PRO A 84 1.27 -18.68 -0.90
CA PRO A 84 0.81 -19.62 0.12
C PRO A 84 0.26 -18.92 1.38
N SER A 85 0.50 -17.62 1.55
CA SER A 85 0.00 -16.82 2.67
C SER A 85 -0.57 -15.49 2.19
N LYS A 86 -1.50 -14.91 2.95
CA LYS A 86 -1.91 -13.53 2.72
C LYS A 86 -0.82 -12.57 3.18
N PRO A 87 -0.50 -11.53 2.41
CA PRO A 87 0.37 -10.46 2.89
C PRO A 87 -0.32 -9.63 3.99
N ASP A 88 0.42 -8.75 4.63
CA ASP A 88 -0.16 -7.78 5.55
C ASP A 88 -0.94 -6.72 4.75
N LEU A 89 -2.26 -6.86 4.73
CA LEU A 89 -3.14 -5.94 4.01
C LEU A 89 -3.18 -4.54 4.66
N ARG A 90 -2.86 -4.41 5.95
CA ARG A 90 -2.76 -3.10 6.60
C ARG A 90 -1.62 -2.31 5.99
N GLN A 91 -0.51 -2.99 5.77
CA GLN A 91 0.66 -2.43 5.13
C GLN A 91 0.35 -2.07 3.67
N LEU A 92 -0.16 -3.01 2.88
CA LEU A 92 -0.42 -2.81 1.45
C LEU A 92 -1.49 -1.76 1.14
N PHE A 93 -2.48 -1.57 2.01
CA PHE A 93 -3.57 -0.62 1.77
C PHE A 93 -3.36 0.73 2.43
N GLY A 94 -2.42 0.86 3.38
CA GLY A 94 -2.10 2.11 4.06
C GLY A 94 -3.32 2.89 4.51
N SER A 95 -3.49 4.10 4.00
CA SER A 95 -4.61 4.98 4.32
C SER A 95 -5.98 4.39 3.93
N TYR A 96 -6.05 3.52 2.93
CA TYR A 96 -7.28 2.83 2.50
C TYR A 96 -7.65 1.63 3.39
N PHE A 97 -6.78 1.19 4.31
CA PHE A 97 -7.03 0.01 5.13
C PHE A 97 -8.29 0.13 5.99
N GLN A 98 -8.54 1.30 6.59
CA GLN A 98 -9.73 1.48 7.43
C GLN A 98 -11.03 1.43 6.61
N GLN A 99 -11.02 1.99 5.41
CA GLN A 99 -12.14 1.91 4.46
C GLN A 99 -12.42 0.45 4.07
N TYR A 100 -11.36 -0.32 3.77
CA TYR A 100 -11.45 -1.75 3.52
C TYR A 100 -12.08 -2.52 4.70
N VAL A 101 -11.62 -2.29 5.93
CA VAL A 101 -12.14 -2.97 7.14
C VAL A 101 -13.62 -2.70 7.34
N ASN A 102 -14.05 -1.44 7.19
CA ASN A 102 -15.44 -1.05 7.35
C ASN A 102 -16.34 -1.74 6.30
N ALA A 103 -15.93 -1.73 5.04
CA ALA A 103 -16.64 -2.38 3.95
C ALA A 103 -16.64 -3.91 4.10
N ALA A 104 -15.52 -4.50 4.48
CA ALA A 104 -15.39 -5.94 4.72
C ALA A 104 -16.32 -6.43 5.83
N ASN A 105 -16.48 -5.66 6.90
CA ASN A 105 -17.40 -5.98 7.99
C ASN A 105 -18.87 -5.93 7.55
N SER A 106 -19.21 -5.06 6.61
CA SER A 106 -20.56 -4.99 6.03
C SER A 106 -20.87 -6.18 5.13
N VAL A 107 -19.93 -6.56 4.27
CA VAL A 107 -20.04 -7.74 3.38
C VAL A 107 -20.14 -9.05 4.17
N ARG A 108 -19.37 -9.21 5.24
CA ARG A 108 -19.39 -10.43 6.08
C ARG A 108 -20.74 -10.66 6.77
N ARG A 109 -21.50 -9.60 7.05
CA ARG A 109 -22.85 -9.70 7.62
C ARG A 109 -23.90 -10.18 6.60
N GLY A 110 -23.60 -10.07 5.29
CA GLY A 110 -24.48 -10.40 4.18
C GLY A 110 -24.18 -11.73 3.50
N ALA A 111 -23.74 -12.77 4.20
CA ALA A 111 -23.55 -14.14 3.66
C ALA A 111 -22.56 -14.28 2.49
N ALA A 112 -21.43 -13.62 2.58
CA ALA A 112 -20.37 -13.75 1.58
C ALA A 112 -19.73 -15.15 1.58
N SER A 113 -19.43 -15.65 0.40
CA SER A 113 -18.66 -16.90 0.23
C SER A 113 -17.28 -16.75 0.87
N ARG A 114 -16.87 -17.73 1.68
CA ARG A 114 -15.53 -17.76 2.30
C ARG A 114 -14.38 -17.86 1.28
N ARG A 115 -14.70 -18.18 0.02
CA ARG A 115 -13.71 -18.40 -1.04
C ARG A 115 -13.52 -17.22 -1.97
N HIS A 116 -14.55 -16.43 -2.17
CA HIS A 116 -14.54 -15.21 -2.96
C HIS A 116 -15.00 -14.06 -2.08
N PHE A 117 -14.20 -13.03 -2.03
CA PHE A 117 -14.46 -11.84 -1.24
C PHE A 117 -14.21 -10.61 -2.11
N GLU A 118 -15.20 -9.75 -2.20
CA GLU A 118 -15.17 -8.53 -2.97
C GLU A 118 -15.67 -7.36 -2.13
N VAL A 119 -14.97 -6.26 -2.22
CA VAL A 119 -15.36 -4.95 -1.67
C VAL A 119 -15.32 -3.96 -2.81
N THR A 120 -16.44 -3.30 -3.08
CA THR A 120 -16.54 -2.23 -4.06
C THR A 120 -16.93 -0.95 -3.34
N GLN A 121 -16.04 0.01 -3.32
CA GLN A 121 -16.23 1.37 -2.83
C GLN A 121 -15.87 2.36 -3.94
N PRO A 122 -16.31 3.63 -3.90
CA PRO A 122 -15.99 4.60 -4.94
C PRO A 122 -14.51 4.74 -5.24
N ASP A 123 -13.68 4.73 -4.17
CA ASP A 123 -12.23 4.94 -4.26
C ASP A 123 -11.40 3.70 -3.94
N LEU A 124 -12.02 2.53 -3.76
CA LEU A 124 -11.30 1.31 -3.46
C LEU A 124 -12.08 0.08 -3.91
N ILE A 125 -11.48 -0.70 -4.78
CA ILE A 125 -12.00 -2.02 -5.15
C ILE A 125 -10.99 -3.07 -4.71
N VAL A 126 -11.48 -4.10 -3.99
CA VAL A 126 -10.66 -5.20 -3.51
C VAL A 126 -11.33 -6.52 -3.86
N GLU A 127 -10.60 -7.35 -4.57
CA GLU A 127 -11.02 -8.70 -4.90
C GLU A 127 -10.02 -9.70 -4.29
N SER A 128 -10.52 -10.70 -3.59
CA SER A 128 -9.65 -11.71 -2.98
C SER A 128 -10.28 -13.09 -3.09
N ASN A 129 -9.49 -14.01 -3.58
CA ASN A 129 -9.81 -15.43 -3.65
C ASN A 129 -8.79 -16.21 -2.82
N GLY A 130 -9.23 -17.24 -2.10
CA GLY A 130 -8.30 -18.03 -1.31
C GLY A 130 -8.76 -19.45 -1.06
N ARG A 131 -7.82 -20.36 -1.27
CA ARG A 131 -7.83 -21.72 -0.70
C ARG A 131 -6.62 -21.83 0.22
N MET A 132 -6.62 -22.83 1.08
CA MET A 132 -5.45 -23.09 1.93
C MET A 132 -4.16 -23.16 1.07
N ARG A 133 -3.16 -22.37 1.43
CA ARG A 133 -1.88 -22.21 0.73
C ARG A 133 -1.95 -21.70 -0.72
N ALA A 134 -3.09 -21.16 -1.15
CA ALA A 134 -3.25 -20.56 -2.47
C ALA A 134 -4.16 -19.33 -2.35
N PHE A 135 -3.58 -18.23 -1.89
CA PHE A 135 -4.26 -16.95 -1.76
C PHE A 135 -3.89 -16.06 -2.95
N ARG A 136 -4.90 -15.43 -3.51
CA ARG A 136 -4.74 -14.42 -4.56
C ARG A 136 -5.68 -13.27 -4.28
N GLY A 137 -5.28 -12.09 -4.68
CA GLY A 137 -6.13 -10.93 -4.65
C GLY A 137 -5.50 -9.74 -5.31
N ARG A 138 -6.32 -8.72 -5.48
CA ARG A 138 -5.90 -7.41 -5.98
C ARG A 138 -6.71 -6.32 -5.31
N ALA A 139 -6.13 -5.15 -5.24
CA ALA A 139 -6.81 -3.94 -4.82
C ALA A 139 -6.36 -2.79 -5.72
N TYR A 140 -7.26 -1.88 -6.04
CA TYR A 140 -6.94 -0.72 -6.86
C TYR A 140 -7.85 0.46 -6.54
N VAL A 141 -7.33 1.64 -6.84
CA VAL A 141 -8.03 2.93 -6.71
C VAL A 141 -8.41 3.41 -8.10
N PRO A 142 -9.68 3.35 -8.50
CA PRO A 142 -10.11 3.69 -9.87
C PRO A 142 -9.69 5.09 -10.31
N SER A 143 -9.72 6.07 -9.41
CA SER A 143 -9.35 7.46 -9.70
C SER A 143 -7.85 7.69 -9.97
N LEU A 144 -6.99 6.75 -9.56
CA LEU A 144 -5.54 6.81 -9.78
C LEU A 144 -5.06 5.98 -10.97
N MET A 145 -5.95 5.20 -11.57
CA MET A 145 -5.60 4.36 -12.72
C MET A 145 -5.28 5.23 -13.95
N PRO A 146 -4.17 4.93 -14.65
CA PRO A 146 -3.85 5.62 -15.89
C PRO A 146 -4.90 5.37 -16.98
N PRO A 147 -5.11 6.33 -17.90
CA PRO A 147 -5.99 6.14 -19.06
C PRO A 147 -5.60 4.89 -19.86
N GLY A 148 -6.59 4.07 -20.21
CA GLY A 148 -6.39 2.83 -20.99
C GLY A 148 -5.97 1.61 -20.18
N VAL A 149 -5.66 1.76 -18.89
CA VAL A 149 -5.41 0.63 -17.98
C VAL A 149 -6.73 0.11 -17.45
N THR A 150 -6.87 -1.20 -17.45
CA THR A 150 -8.09 -1.89 -16.99
C THR A 150 -7.79 -2.77 -15.77
N PRO A 151 -8.81 -3.15 -14.99
CA PRO A 151 -8.62 -4.13 -13.91
C PRO A 151 -8.03 -5.47 -14.39
N GLY A 152 -8.18 -5.82 -15.67
CA GLY A 152 -7.58 -7.02 -16.26
C GLY A 152 -6.05 -7.00 -16.33
N ASP A 153 -5.45 -5.82 -16.33
CA ASP A 153 -4.00 -5.63 -16.37
C ASP A 153 -3.36 -5.82 -14.98
N ILE A 154 -4.18 -5.89 -13.93
CA ILE A 154 -3.74 -6.09 -12.53
C ILE A 154 -3.87 -7.58 -12.18
N SER A 155 -2.74 -8.33 -12.19
CA SER A 155 -2.74 -9.79 -11.99
C SER A 155 -1.57 -10.29 -11.11
#